data_65cc4e41e3cb544ecc4818a8d80f1158
#
_entry.id   65cc4e41e3cb544ecc4818a8d80f1158
#
_cell.length_a   1.000
_cell.length_b   1.000
_cell.length_c   1.000
_cell.angle_alpha   90.00
_cell.angle_beta   90.00
_cell.angle_gamma   90.00
#
_symmetry.space_group_name_H-M   'P 1'
#
loop_
_entity.id
_entity.type
_entity.pdbx_description
1 polymer ?
#
loop_
_entity_poly.entity_id
_entity_poly.type
_entity_poly.pdbx_seq_one_letter_code
_entity_poly.pdbx_strand_id
1 'polypeptide(L)'
;LTQTTSQANRIITLTLEPNDPRRLANLSGQRDEHLKLIEERLGVTLRNRGNTFQLAGPGARTKAAANVLERLYRETEASDLTPDMVHLFLQESGLEAIEEDEDAIGDGDLLMRTPKALIKPRGQNQQSYVASIRAHDINFGIGPAGTGKTYLAVAAAVEALNRQEVRRILLVRPAVEAGEKLGFLPGDLAQKIDPYLRPLYDALYEMIGFEQVNKLIERQVIEIAPLAYMRGRTLNNAYIILDESQNTTREQMKMFLTRIGFGSTAVVTGDVTQVDLPKGQSSGLIQVLDVLKDTQGIGVTHFAAKDVVRHPLVQRIIEAYDHFEAEQEAAERDRREQREARREAQAEERQARLNQAPGNTGESS
;
A
#
# COMPACT_ATOMS: atom_id res chain seq x y z
N LEU A 1 -39.36 5.53 -19.64
CA LEU A 1 -39.75 6.03 -18.32
C LEU A 1 -38.60 5.83 -17.37
N THR A 2 -37.70 6.83 -17.33
CA THR A 2 -36.54 6.93 -16.44
C THR A 2 -37.06 7.40 -15.09
N GLN A 3 -37.09 6.55 -14.09
CA GLN A 3 -37.31 6.94 -12.69
C GLN A 3 -36.04 7.58 -12.17
N THR A 4 -36.01 8.91 -12.14
CA THR A 4 -35.07 9.70 -11.37
C THR A 4 -35.46 9.61 -9.90
N THR A 5 -34.80 8.75 -9.13
CA THR A 5 -34.97 8.72 -7.66
C THR A 5 -34.38 10.03 -7.12
N SER A 6 -35.25 10.94 -6.70
CA SER A 6 -34.94 12.15 -5.94
C SER A 6 -34.25 11.72 -4.63
N GLN A 7 -32.93 11.90 -4.52
CA GLN A 7 -32.22 11.81 -3.24
C GLN A 7 -32.69 12.98 -2.37
N ALA A 8 -33.52 12.70 -1.38
CA ALA A 8 -34.04 13.71 -0.45
C ALA A 8 -32.86 14.36 0.31
N ASN A 9 -32.77 15.67 0.21
CA ASN A 9 -31.84 16.48 0.98
C ASN A 9 -32.09 16.26 2.47
N ARG A 10 -31.13 15.76 3.20
CA ARG A 10 -31.24 15.45 4.64
C ARG A 10 -30.42 16.47 5.43
N ILE A 11 -30.99 16.93 6.55
CA ILE A 11 -30.27 17.78 7.52
C ILE A 11 -29.94 16.91 8.73
N ILE A 12 -28.68 16.84 9.10
CA ILE A 12 -28.20 16.20 10.33
C ILE A 12 -27.64 17.29 11.22
N THR A 13 -27.99 17.25 12.50
CA THR A 13 -27.38 18.10 13.52
C THR A 13 -26.50 17.24 14.39
N LEU A 14 -25.21 17.58 14.45
CA LEU A 14 -24.15 16.93 15.20
C LEU A 14 -23.65 17.85 16.30
N THR A 15 -23.55 17.34 17.54
CA THR A 15 -22.94 18.09 18.64
C THR A 15 -21.66 17.37 19.09
N LEU A 16 -20.53 18.05 19.03
CA LEU A 16 -19.22 17.50 19.38
C LEU A 16 -18.91 17.74 20.85
N GLU A 17 -18.59 16.67 21.58
CA GLU A 17 -18.24 16.71 23.00
C GLU A 17 -16.83 16.17 23.22
N PRO A 18 -16.07 16.72 24.20
CA PRO A 18 -16.40 17.86 25.07
C PRO A 18 -16.42 19.20 24.27
N ASN A 19 -17.16 20.20 24.75
CA ASN A 19 -17.18 21.52 24.15
C ASN A 19 -15.89 22.29 24.49
N ASP A 20 -14.82 21.99 23.75
CA ASP A 20 -13.49 22.61 23.93
C ASP A 20 -13.20 23.59 22.79
N PRO A 21 -13.10 24.91 23.07
CA PRO A 21 -12.84 25.91 22.05
C PRO A 21 -11.51 25.74 21.29
N ARG A 22 -10.48 25.19 21.94
CA ARG A 22 -9.17 24.94 21.28
C ARG A 22 -9.28 23.81 20.28
N ARG A 23 -9.93 22.72 20.68
CA ARG A 23 -10.16 21.58 19.79
C ARG A 23 -11.06 21.95 18.61
N LEU A 24 -12.09 22.77 18.85
CA LEU A 24 -12.98 23.25 17.79
C LEU A 24 -12.25 24.18 16.81
N ALA A 25 -11.36 25.04 17.30
CA ALA A 25 -10.51 25.86 16.44
C ALA A 25 -9.53 25.02 15.60
N ASN A 26 -8.93 23.99 16.20
CA ASN A 26 -8.08 23.02 15.50
C ASN A 26 -8.89 22.23 14.43
N LEU A 27 -10.10 21.79 14.74
CA LEU A 27 -11.00 21.12 13.78
C LEU A 27 -11.34 22.03 12.60
N SER A 28 -11.63 23.31 12.84
CA SER A 28 -12.00 24.27 11.79
C SER A 28 -10.82 24.62 10.88
N GLY A 29 -9.60 24.64 11.43
CA GLY A 29 -8.41 25.11 10.74
C GLY A 29 -8.38 26.63 10.57
N GLN A 30 -7.36 27.16 9.89
CA GLN A 30 -7.25 28.59 9.63
C GLN A 30 -8.34 29.04 8.63
N ARG A 31 -9.16 30.00 9.02
CA ARG A 31 -10.26 30.53 8.19
C ARG A 31 -11.25 29.46 7.72
N ASP A 32 -11.50 28.44 8.55
CA ASP A 32 -12.39 27.32 8.28
C ASP A 32 -11.95 26.46 7.08
N GLU A 33 -10.64 26.39 6.80
CA GLU A 33 -10.10 25.66 5.65
C GLU A 33 -10.42 24.17 5.71
N HIS A 34 -10.39 23.53 6.88
CA HIS A 34 -10.73 22.13 7.05
C HIS A 34 -12.22 21.86 6.79
N LEU A 35 -13.10 22.76 7.28
CA LEU A 35 -14.55 22.63 7.06
C LEU A 35 -14.91 22.82 5.59
N LYS A 36 -14.30 23.80 4.90
CA LYS A 36 -14.48 24.00 3.45
C LYS A 36 -14.04 22.80 2.63
N LEU A 37 -12.94 22.18 3.03
CA LEU A 37 -12.43 20.99 2.38
C LEU A 37 -13.44 19.82 2.47
N ILE A 38 -14.09 19.66 3.64
CA ILE A 38 -15.14 18.67 3.86
C ILE A 38 -16.38 18.98 2.98
N GLU A 39 -16.80 20.25 2.94
CA GLU A 39 -17.92 20.71 2.11
C GLU A 39 -17.69 20.40 0.63
N GLU A 40 -16.52 20.78 0.10
CA GLU A 40 -16.18 20.61 -1.32
C GLU A 40 -16.07 19.13 -1.71
N ARG A 41 -15.44 18.33 -0.86
CA ARG A 41 -15.19 16.91 -1.19
C ARG A 41 -16.43 16.03 -1.10
N LEU A 42 -17.27 16.24 -0.09
CA LEU A 42 -18.47 15.45 0.11
C LEU A 42 -19.74 16.07 -0.53
N GLY A 43 -19.63 17.30 -1.05
CA GLY A 43 -20.77 17.99 -1.68
C GLY A 43 -21.91 18.23 -0.67
N VAL A 44 -21.56 18.59 0.57
CA VAL A 44 -22.47 18.94 1.66
C VAL A 44 -22.29 20.40 2.03
N THR A 45 -23.28 20.97 2.72
CA THR A 45 -23.15 22.32 3.33
C THR A 45 -23.03 22.17 4.82
N LEU A 46 -22.01 22.81 5.42
CA LEU A 46 -21.72 22.82 6.84
C LEU A 46 -22.02 24.21 7.42
N ARG A 47 -22.74 24.23 8.53
CA ARG A 47 -22.93 25.43 9.35
C ARG A 47 -22.69 25.07 10.80
N ASN A 48 -21.87 25.84 11.49
CA ASN A 48 -21.60 25.58 12.90
C ASN A 48 -21.95 26.77 13.79
N ARG A 49 -22.35 26.45 15.00
CA ARG A 49 -22.49 27.42 16.09
C ARG A 49 -21.93 26.81 17.37
N GLY A 50 -20.71 27.22 17.71
CA GLY A 50 -19.94 26.56 18.78
C GLY A 50 -19.63 25.11 18.42
N ASN A 51 -19.97 24.17 19.29
CA ASN A 51 -19.74 22.73 19.10
C ASN A 51 -20.87 22.01 18.34
N THR A 52 -21.90 22.74 17.88
CA THR A 52 -23.04 22.18 17.14
C THR A 52 -22.90 22.47 15.66
N PHE A 53 -22.86 21.42 14.84
CA PHE A 53 -22.72 21.44 13.39
C PHE A 53 -24.01 21.00 12.72
N GLN A 54 -24.49 21.75 11.75
CA GLN A 54 -25.59 21.38 10.87
C GLN A 54 -25.02 21.02 9.51
N LEU A 55 -25.32 19.81 9.07
CA LEU A 55 -24.90 19.28 7.78
C LEU A 55 -26.12 19.09 6.89
N ALA A 56 -26.10 19.65 5.69
CA ALA A 56 -27.19 19.56 4.72
C ALA A 56 -26.65 19.05 3.37
N GLY A 57 -27.32 18.03 2.82
CA GLY A 57 -26.94 17.43 1.54
C GLY A 57 -27.60 16.07 1.28
N PRO A 58 -27.15 15.31 0.27
CA PRO A 58 -27.61 13.94 0.01
C PRO A 58 -27.38 13.04 1.22
N GLY A 59 -28.37 12.22 1.60
CA GLY A 59 -28.42 11.51 2.88
C GLY A 59 -27.17 10.68 3.23
N ALA A 60 -26.62 9.91 2.28
CA ALA A 60 -25.38 9.14 2.49
C ALA A 60 -24.16 10.05 2.71
N ARG A 61 -24.02 11.12 1.91
CA ARG A 61 -22.91 12.07 2.00
C ARG A 61 -22.97 12.89 3.29
N THR A 62 -24.18 13.21 3.76
CA THR A 62 -24.37 13.94 5.01
C THR A 62 -24.00 13.09 6.22
N LYS A 63 -24.29 11.78 6.20
CA LYS A 63 -23.82 10.84 7.22
C LYS A 63 -22.29 10.71 7.20
N ALA A 64 -21.69 10.54 6.01
CA ALA A 64 -20.24 10.47 5.87
C ALA A 64 -19.57 11.73 6.43
N ALA A 65 -20.09 12.93 6.14
CA ALA A 65 -19.58 14.17 6.67
C ALA A 65 -19.70 14.25 8.21
N ALA A 66 -20.78 13.74 8.80
CA ALA A 66 -20.92 13.65 10.26
C ALA A 66 -19.85 12.74 10.87
N ASN A 67 -19.64 11.56 10.30
CA ASN A 67 -18.61 10.61 10.76
C ASN A 67 -17.20 11.21 10.65
N VAL A 68 -16.89 11.90 9.53
CA VAL A 68 -15.60 12.60 9.36
C VAL A 68 -15.38 13.63 10.45
N LEU A 69 -16.37 14.49 10.72
CA LEU A 69 -16.27 15.51 11.74
C LEU A 69 -16.05 14.92 13.14
N GLU A 70 -16.77 13.86 13.49
CA GLU A 70 -16.60 13.18 14.78
C GLU A 70 -15.19 12.57 14.92
N ARG A 71 -14.71 11.91 13.87
CA ARG A 71 -13.38 11.28 13.86
C ARG A 71 -12.28 12.32 13.92
N LEU A 72 -12.34 13.37 13.11
CA LEU A 72 -11.41 14.49 13.16
C LEU A 72 -11.41 15.17 14.52
N TYR A 73 -12.60 15.36 15.14
CA TYR A 73 -12.69 15.94 16.46
C TYR A 73 -12.06 15.09 17.54
N ARG A 74 -12.17 13.78 17.47
CA ARG A 74 -11.41 12.87 18.37
C ARG A 74 -9.91 13.02 18.18
N GLU A 75 -9.45 13.13 16.95
CA GLU A 75 -8.02 13.28 16.63
C GLU A 75 -7.42 14.57 17.20
N THR A 76 -8.23 15.65 17.32
CA THR A 76 -7.78 16.93 17.95
C THR A 76 -7.38 16.79 19.42
N GLU A 77 -7.65 15.65 20.07
CA GLU A 77 -7.20 15.37 21.43
C GLU A 77 -5.70 15.05 21.49
N ALA A 78 -5.19 14.41 20.45
CA ALA A 78 -3.82 13.87 20.40
C ALA A 78 -2.89 14.72 19.52
N SER A 79 -3.42 15.45 18.52
CA SER A 79 -2.61 16.14 17.53
C SER A 79 -3.29 17.38 16.94
N ASP A 80 -2.48 18.28 16.39
CA ASP A 80 -2.96 19.36 15.55
C ASP A 80 -3.29 18.81 14.16
N LEU A 81 -4.49 19.13 13.67
CA LEU A 81 -4.93 18.72 12.35
C LEU A 81 -4.22 19.54 11.26
N THR A 82 -3.81 18.88 10.22
CA THR A 82 -3.32 19.51 8.99
C THR A 82 -4.31 19.24 7.83
N PRO A 83 -4.33 20.09 6.79
CA PRO A 83 -5.16 19.85 5.61
C PRO A 83 -4.94 18.46 5.00
N ASP A 84 -3.71 17.93 5.03
CA ASP A 84 -3.38 16.60 4.53
C ASP A 84 -4.05 15.49 5.35
N MET A 85 -4.12 15.66 6.68
CA MET A 85 -4.85 14.73 7.54
C MET A 85 -6.35 14.76 7.23
N VAL A 86 -6.92 15.95 7.03
CA VAL A 86 -8.35 16.09 6.66
C VAL A 86 -8.62 15.42 5.31
N HIS A 87 -7.76 15.62 4.32
CA HIS A 87 -7.86 14.92 3.03
C HIS A 87 -7.87 13.41 3.17
N LEU A 88 -7.06 12.90 4.04
CA LEU A 88 -6.93 11.47 4.30
C LEU A 88 -8.21 10.89 4.94
N PHE A 89 -8.76 11.56 5.96
CA PHE A 89 -10.03 11.16 6.57
C PHE A 89 -11.22 11.25 5.60
N LEU A 90 -11.19 12.21 4.68
CA LEU A 90 -12.20 12.34 3.63
C LEU A 90 -12.11 11.23 2.58
N GLN A 91 -10.91 10.77 2.27
CA GLN A 91 -10.70 9.67 1.34
C GLN A 91 -11.23 8.34 1.91
N GLU A 92 -11.01 8.09 3.20
CA GLU A 92 -11.55 6.95 3.93
C GLU A 92 -13.10 6.96 3.95
N SER A 93 -13.71 8.10 4.25
CA SER A 93 -15.17 8.21 4.40
C SER A 93 -15.93 8.20 3.08
N GLY A 94 -15.30 8.59 1.99
CA GLY A 94 -15.88 8.48 0.64
C GLY A 94 -16.05 7.03 0.22
N LEU A 95 -15.25 6.12 0.75
CA LEU A 95 -15.32 4.68 0.54
C LEU A 95 -16.29 3.99 1.53
N GLU A 96 -16.34 4.44 2.79
CA GLU A 96 -17.25 3.90 3.82
C GLU A 96 -18.73 4.20 3.54
N ALA A 97 -19.07 5.25 2.80
CA ALA A 97 -20.45 5.55 2.40
C ALA A 97 -21.02 4.52 1.40
N ILE A 98 -20.23 3.58 0.92
CA ILE A 98 -20.63 2.50 0.02
C ILE A 98 -20.78 1.16 0.76
N GLU A 99 -20.17 1.00 1.95
CA GLU A 99 -20.17 -0.23 2.75
C GLU A 99 -20.73 0.03 4.15
N GLU A 100 -22.02 0.40 4.27
CA GLU A 100 -22.78 0.22 5.50
C GLU A 100 -23.22 -1.24 5.53
N ASP A 101 -22.43 -2.09 6.14
CA ASP A 101 -22.74 -3.23 7.02
C ASP A 101 -21.50 -4.11 7.15
N GLU A 102 -20.79 -3.95 8.29
CA GLU A 102 -20.21 -5.07 9.03
C GLU A 102 -19.42 -4.57 10.25
N ASP A 103 -20.00 -4.87 11.37
CA ASP A 103 -19.52 -5.04 12.75
C ASP A 103 -18.15 -4.52 13.18
N ALA A 104 -18.24 -3.55 14.06
CA ALA A 104 -17.36 -3.15 15.14
C ALA A 104 -16.38 -4.23 15.68
N ILE A 105 -15.18 -4.28 15.10
CA ILE A 105 -13.99 -4.68 15.86
C ILE A 105 -13.53 -3.43 16.62
N GLY A 106 -13.50 -3.51 17.95
CA GLY A 106 -13.28 -2.38 18.83
C GLY A 106 -12.08 -1.50 18.46
N ASP A 107 -12.34 -0.25 18.14
CA ASP A 107 -11.43 0.79 17.60
C ASP A 107 -10.25 1.14 18.53
N GLY A 108 -10.24 0.64 19.80
CA GLY A 108 -9.17 0.87 20.79
C GLY A 108 -8.05 -0.16 20.81
N ASP A 109 -8.29 -1.37 20.29
CA ASP A 109 -7.34 -2.50 20.45
C ASP A 109 -6.22 -2.56 19.41
N LEU A 110 -6.35 -1.85 18.28
CA LEU A 110 -5.39 -1.91 17.18
C LEU A 110 -4.39 -0.75 17.12
N LEU A 111 -4.47 0.18 18.07
CA LEU A 111 -3.49 1.26 18.19
C LEU A 111 -2.10 0.68 18.53
N MET A 112 -1.09 1.12 17.78
CA MET A 112 0.31 0.77 18.01
C MET A 112 1.05 1.96 18.63
N ARG A 113 1.63 1.73 19.81
CA ARG A 113 2.33 2.78 20.56
C ARG A 113 3.82 2.70 20.31
N THR A 114 4.35 3.75 19.67
CA THR A 114 5.78 3.93 19.48
C THR A 114 6.31 5.07 20.37
N PRO A 115 7.61 5.23 20.59
CA PRO A 115 8.17 6.28 21.45
C PRO A 115 7.77 7.71 21.07
N LYS A 116 7.57 8.00 19.76
CA LYS A 116 7.27 9.34 19.27
C LYS A 116 5.90 9.49 18.62
N ALA A 117 5.25 8.40 18.26
CA ALA A 117 3.99 8.44 17.53
C ALA A 117 3.00 7.39 18.01
N LEU A 118 1.73 7.72 17.93
CA LEU A 118 0.63 6.79 18.09
C LEU A 118 0.11 6.45 16.69
N ILE A 119 0.33 5.20 16.26
CA ILE A 119 0.00 4.75 14.91
C ILE A 119 -1.36 4.06 14.94
N LYS A 120 -2.31 4.61 14.20
CA LYS A 120 -3.64 4.02 14.02
C LYS A 120 -3.75 3.46 12.61
N PRO A 121 -4.06 2.15 12.44
CA PRO A 121 -4.36 1.59 11.13
C PRO A 121 -5.66 2.21 10.61
N ARG A 122 -5.65 2.63 9.35
CA ARG A 122 -6.75 3.31 8.68
C ARG A 122 -7.40 2.35 7.71
N GLY A 123 -8.73 2.37 7.67
CA GLY A 123 -9.48 1.44 6.82
C GLY A 123 -9.38 -0.02 7.24
N GLN A 124 -10.29 -0.82 6.74
CA GLN A 124 -10.50 -2.22 7.16
C GLN A 124 -9.31 -3.13 6.86
N ASN A 125 -8.69 -2.97 5.67
CA ASN A 125 -7.57 -3.82 5.28
C ASN A 125 -6.31 -3.56 6.13
N GLN A 126 -6.02 -2.30 6.52
CA GLN A 126 -4.94 -2.00 7.45
C GLN A 126 -5.22 -2.53 8.85
N GLN A 127 -6.46 -2.45 9.33
CA GLN A 127 -6.88 -3.01 10.61
C GLN A 127 -6.76 -4.54 10.62
N SER A 128 -7.27 -5.21 9.58
CA SER A 128 -7.12 -6.66 9.41
C SER A 128 -5.66 -7.08 9.32
N TYR A 129 -4.81 -6.29 8.69
CA TYR A 129 -3.38 -6.54 8.60
C TYR A 129 -2.69 -6.46 9.95
N VAL A 130 -2.95 -5.43 10.74
CA VAL A 130 -2.39 -5.29 12.09
C VAL A 130 -2.90 -6.39 13.02
N ALA A 131 -4.19 -6.74 12.93
CA ALA A 131 -4.76 -7.86 13.67
C ALA A 131 -4.09 -9.20 13.27
N SER A 132 -3.87 -9.43 11.97
CA SER A 132 -3.15 -10.61 11.47
C SER A 132 -1.72 -10.68 11.98
N ILE A 133 -0.98 -9.56 11.96
CA ILE A 133 0.39 -9.48 12.48
C ILE A 133 0.46 -9.88 13.96
N ARG A 134 -0.53 -9.50 14.76
CA ARG A 134 -0.57 -9.85 16.18
C ARG A 134 -0.97 -11.31 16.44
N ALA A 135 -1.65 -11.95 15.50
CA ALA A 135 -2.19 -13.30 15.64
C ALA A 135 -1.28 -14.40 15.06
N HIS A 136 -0.33 -14.08 14.19
CA HIS A 136 0.45 -15.07 13.47
C HIS A 136 1.96 -14.79 13.54
N ASP A 137 2.75 -15.86 13.51
CA ASP A 137 4.22 -15.75 13.52
C ASP A 137 4.79 -15.27 12.18
N ILE A 138 4.12 -15.59 11.06
CA ILE A 138 4.50 -15.18 9.72
C ILE A 138 3.31 -14.48 9.03
N ASN A 139 3.54 -13.29 8.52
CA ASN A 139 2.51 -12.47 7.89
C ASN A 139 2.95 -11.97 6.52
N PHE A 140 2.04 -12.02 5.55
CA PHE A 140 2.23 -11.45 4.23
C PHE A 140 1.29 -10.24 4.03
N GLY A 141 1.86 -9.09 3.71
CA GLY A 141 1.14 -7.88 3.32
C GLY A 141 1.35 -7.62 1.83
N ILE A 142 0.35 -7.92 1.00
CA ILE A 142 0.47 -7.93 -0.47
C ILE A 142 -0.41 -6.86 -1.08
N GLY A 143 0.12 -6.07 -2.01
CA GLY A 143 -0.66 -5.10 -2.76
C GLY A 143 0.12 -3.85 -3.17
N PRO A 144 -0.54 -2.85 -3.76
CA PRO A 144 0.10 -1.68 -4.36
C PRO A 144 0.96 -0.87 -3.40
N ALA A 145 1.95 -0.17 -3.92
CA ALA A 145 2.74 0.80 -3.15
C ALA A 145 1.84 1.92 -2.58
N GLY A 146 2.18 2.42 -1.38
CA GLY A 146 1.42 3.50 -0.73
C GLY A 146 0.21 3.03 0.10
N THR A 147 -0.01 1.72 0.30
CA THR A 147 -1.06 1.19 1.17
C THR A 147 -0.65 1.07 2.65
N GLY A 148 0.55 1.50 3.00
CA GLY A 148 1.05 1.50 4.38
C GLY A 148 1.61 0.17 4.89
N LYS A 149 1.75 -0.87 4.05
CA LYS A 149 2.24 -2.21 4.44
C LYS A 149 3.52 -2.18 5.28
N THR A 150 4.56 -1.60 4.71
CA THR A 150 5.89 -1.52 5.34
C THR A 150 5.87 -0.62 6.57
N TYR A 151 5.17 0.51 6.50
CA TYR A 151 5.03 1.45 7.61
C TYR A 151 4.35 0.80 8.83
N LEU A 152 3.24 0.10 8.63
CA LEU A 152 2.53 -0.60 9.71
C LEU A 152 3.33 -1.79 10.25
N ALA A 153 4.07 -2.50 9.38
CA ALA A 153 4.96 -3.56 9.82
C ALA A 153 6.10 -3.03 10.72
N VAL A 154 6.69 -1.87 10.36
CA VAL A 154 7.70 -1.20 11.20
C VAL A 154 7.10 -0.72 12.51
N ALA A 155 5.89 -0.16 12.50
CA ALA A 155 5.19 0.27 13.72
C ALA A 155 4.95 -0.90 14.68
N ALA A 156 4.49 -2.04 14.17
CA ALA A 156 4.29 -3.25 14.96
C ALA A 156 5.63 -3.80 15.52
N ALA A 157 6.71 -3.74 14.73
CA ALA A 157 8.04 -4.14 15.19
C ALA A 157 8.56 -3.24 16.31
N VAL A 158 8.38 -1.93 16.20
CA VAL A 158 8.77 -0.96 17.24
C VAL A 158 7.94 -1.17 18.50
N GLU A 159 6.65 -1.41 18.39
CA GLU A 159 5.79 -1.71 19.51
C GLU A 159 6.23 -3.00 20.23
N ALA A 160 6.48 -4.09 19.50
CA ALA A 160 6.95 -5.36 20.03
C ALA A 160 8.31 -5.23 20.74
N LEU A 161 9.23 -4.43 20.18
CA LEU A 161 10.52 -4.13 20.84
C LEU A 161 10.32 -3.36 22.14
N ASN A 162 9.46 -2.35 22.16
CA ASN A 162 9.16 -1.57 23.35
C ASN A 162 8.49 -2.41 24.45
N ARG A 163 7.64 -3.37 24.08
CA ARG A 163 7.02 -4.32 25.00
C ARG A 163 7.95 -5.46 25.42
N GLN A 164 9.19 -5.48 24.91
CA GLN A 164 10.18 -6.54 25.15
C GLN A 164 9.70 -7.94 24.71
N GLU A 165 8.77 -8.01 23.80
CA GLU A 165 8.31 -9.26 23.16
C GLU A 165 9.40 -9.84 22.26
N VAL A 166 10.21 -8.96 21.64
CA VAL A 166 11.38 -9.31 20.86
C VAL A 166 12.61 -8.55 21.36
N ARG A 167 13.80 -9.07 21.05
CA ARG A 167 15.08 -8.48 21.47
C ARG A 167 15.71 -7.60 20.40
N ARG A 168 15.30 -7.75 19.15
CA ARG A 168 15.86 -7.04 18.00
C ARG A 168 14.86 -6.93 16.84
N ILE A 169 15.08 -5.93 16.01
CA ILE A 169 14.38 -5.72 14.75
C ILE A 169 15.37 -5.93 13.60
N LEU A 170 14.99 -6.72 12.61
CA LEU A 170 15.74 -6.88 11.36
C LEU A 170 14.87 -6.37 10.20
N LEU A 171 15.38 -5.36 9.51
CA LEU A 171 14.77 -4.83 8.30
C LEU A 171 15.59 -5.33 7.11
N VAL A 172 14.96 -6.11 6.27
CA VAL A 172 15.62 -6.85 5.20
C VAL A 172 14.99 -6.47 3.86
N ARG A 173 15.83 -6.27 2.85
CA ARG A 173 15.37 -5.99 1.48
C ARG A 173 16.22 -6.79 0.48
N PRO A 174 15.62 -7.32 -0.60
CA PRO A 174 16.41 -7.89 -1.69
C PRO A 174 17.27 -6.79 -2.33
N ALA A 175 18.53 -7.09 -2.59
CA ALA A 175 19.34 -6.23 -3.43
C ALA A 175 18.97 -6.54 -4.88
N VAL A 176 18.16 -5.68 -5.50
CA VAL A 176 17.81 -5.78 -6.92
C VAL A 176 18.56 -4.70 -7.69
N GLU A 177 19.20 -5.09 -8.77
CA GLU A 177 19.71 -4.16 -9.75
C GLU A 177 18.53 -3.70 -10.63
N ALA A 178 17.71 -2.74 -10.15
CA ALA A 178 16.68 -2.11 -10.96
C ALA A 178 17.34 -1.27 -12.06
N GLY A 179 17.68 -1.91 -13.19
CA GLY A 179 18.23 -1.23 -14.38
C GLY A 179 19.64 -0.63 -14.23
N GLU A 180 20.06 -0.29 -13.03
CA GLU A 180 21.41 0.20 -12.70
C GLU A 180 22.24 -0.94 -12.09
N LYS A 181 23.26 -1.36 -12.82
CA LYS A 181 24.18 -2.37 -12.31
C LYS A 181 24.92 -1.82 -11.08
N LEU A 182 24.71 -2.43 -9.92
CA LEU A 182 25.41 -2.11 -8.66
C LEU A 182 26.93 -1.98 -8.82
N GLY A 183 27.48 -2.55 -9.88
CA GLY A 183 28.89 -2.43 -10.26
C GLY A 183 29.38 -1.03 -10.61
N PHE A 184 28.50 -0.08 -10.96
CA PHE A 184 28.88 1.28 -11.35
C PHE A 184 28.90 2.29 -10.21
N LEU A 185 28.33 1.98 -9.04
CA LEU A 185 28.39 2.88 -7.89
C LEU A 185 29.75 2.72 -7.16
N PRO A 186 30.44 3.83 -6.84
CA PRO A 186 31.66 3.77 -6.04
C PRO A 186 31.32 3.39 -4.58
N GLY A 187 32.20 2.63 -3.93
CA GLY A 187 32.03 2.23 -2.53
C GLY A 187 31.91 0.72 -2.33
N ASP A 188 31.87 0.31 -1.06
CA ASP A 188 31.60 -1.08 -0.69
C ASP A 188 30.15 -1.47 -0.90
N LEU A 189 29.82 -2.76 -0.77
CA LEU A 189 28.46 -3.26 -1.03
C LEU A 189 27.43 -2.61 -0.10
N ALA A 190 27.78 -2.31 1.14
CA ALA A 190 26.89 -1.68 2.12
C ALA A 190 26.54 -0.25 1.71
N GLN A 191 27.52 0.54 1.28
CA GLN A 191 27.31 1.91 0.79
C GLN A 191 26.45 1.96 -0.48
N LYS A 192 26.55 0.94 -1.34
CA LYS A 192 25.75 0.85 -2.57
C LYS A 192 24.28 0.51 -2.31
N ILE A 193 23.99 -0.17 -1.22
CA ILE A 193 22.62 -0.62 -0.87
C ILE A 193 21.92 0.41 0.02
N ASP A 194 22.64 1.26 0.74
CA ASP A 194 22.11 2.25 1.67
C ASP A 194 20.97 3.12 1.09
N PRO A 195 21.03 3.65 -0.15
CA PRO A 195 19.96 4.42 -0.75
C PRO A 195 18.62 3.65 -0.84
N TYR A 196 18.69 2.35 -1.07
CA TYR A 196 17.48 1.50 -1.19
C TYR A 196 16.84 1.17 0.16
N LEU A 197 17.58 1.36 1.25
CA LEU A 197 17.14 1.12 2.62
C LEU A 197 16.57 2.38 3.29
N ARG A 198 16.71 3.56 2.67
CA ARG A 198 16.23 4.85 3.22
C ARG A 198 14.77 4.86 3.67
N PRO A 199 13.81 4.30 2.90
CA PRO A 199 12.41 4.31 3.34
C PRO A 199 12.18 3.59 4.68
N LEU A 200 13.01 2.59 4.99
CA LEU A 200 12.96 1.88 6.27
C LEU A 200 13.55 2.73 7.41
N TYR A 201 14.64 3.46 7.14
CA TYR A 201 15.19 4.43 8.11
C TYR A 201 14.19 5.56 8.40
N ASP A 202 13.54 6.09 7.37
CA ASP A 202 12.59 7.19 7.51
C ASP A 202 11.44 6.80 8.44
N ALA A 203 10.86 5.61 8.26
CA ALA A 203 9.83 5.07 9.13
C ALA A 203 10.32 4.91 10.58
N LEU A 204 11.53 4.39 10.79
CA LEU A 204 12.11 4.28 12.13
C LEU A 204 12.35 5.64 12.78
N TYR A 205 12.86 6.62 12.02
CA TYR A 205 13.14 7.97 12.54
C TYR A 205 11.85 8.68 12.96
N GLU A 206 10.77 8.51 12.23
CA GLU A 206 9.45 9.04 12.59
C GLU A 206 8.95 8.44 13.91
N MET A 207 9.08 7.12 14.08
CA MET A 207 8.51 6.38 15.21
C MET A 207 9.36 6.41 16.49
N ILE A 208 10.68 6.46 16.36
CA ILE A 208 11.63 6.35 17.48
C ILE A 208 12.44 7.63 17.64
N GLY A 209 12.76 8.29 16.53
CA GLY A 209 13.63 9.46 16.45
C GLY A 209 15.09 9.13 16.12
N PHE A 210 15.71 10.04 15.41
CA PHE A 210 17.05 9.89 14.80
C PHE A 210 18.13 9.40 15.77
N GLU A 211 18.30 10.09 16.91
CA GLU A 211 19.35 9.75 17.87
C GLU A 211 19.17 8.35 18.47
N GLN A 212 17.93 7.99 18.80
CA GLN A 212 17.64 6.70 19.43
C GLN A 212 17.79 5.55 18.42
N VAL A 213 17.37 5.75 17.17
CA VAL A 213 17.58 4.76 16.10
C VAL A 213 19.05 4.47 15.93
N ASN A 214 19.90 5.49 15.84
CA ASN A 214 21.36 5.31 15.68
C ASN A 214 21.97 4.53 16.86
N LYS A 215 21.58 4.85 18.10
CA LYS A 215 22.01 4.10 19.29
C LYS A 215 21.58 2.62 19.25
N LEU A 216 20.36 2.34 18.74
CA LEU A 216 19.88 0.97 18.63
C LEU A 216 20.58 0.19 17.51
N ILE A 217 20.97 0.86 16.43
CA ILE A 217 21.77 0.27 15.35
C ILE A 217 23.18 -0.04 15.85
N GLU A 218 23.85 0.90 16.53
CA GLU A 218 25.18 0.68 17.12
C GLU A 218 25.20 -0.50 18.10
N ARG A 219 24.11 -0.70 18.85
CA ARG A 219 23.93 -1.82 19.77
C ARG A 219 23.47 -3.11 19.10
N GLN A 220 23.27 -3.12 17.79
CA GLN A 220 22.74 -4.25 17.02
C GLN A 220 21.35 -4.72 17.48
N VAL A 221 20.58 -3.82 18.10
CA VAL A 221 19.16 -4.05 18.42
C VAL A 221 18.30 -3.82 17.18
N ILE A 222 18.65 -2.86 16.33
CA ILE A 222 18.09 -2.68 14.99
C ILE A 222 19.18 -3.00 13.98
N GLU A 223 18.89 -3.87 13.04
CA GLU A 223 19.75 -4.25 11.93
C GLU A 223 19.02 -4.01 10.62
N ILE A 224 19.62 -3.28 9.71
CA ILE A 224 19.11 -3.06 8.36
C ILE A 224 20.11 -3.67 7.39
N ALA A 225 19.70 -4.68 6.62
CA ALA A 225 20.61 -5.49 5.85
C ALA A 225 19.99 -6.04 4.56
N PRO A 226 20.80 -6.27 3.51
CA PRO A 226 20.36 -7.00 2.35
C PRO A 226 20.01 -8.45 2.68
N LEU A 227 19.05 -9.01 1.95
CA LEU A 227 18.55 -10.37 2.14
C LEU A 227 19.69 -11.43 2.13
N ALA A 228 20.70 -11.23 1.32
CA ALA A 228 21.85 -12.14 1.23
C ALA A 228 22.56 -12.37 2.57
N TYR A 229 22.52 -11.38 3.48
CA TYR A 229 23.16 -11.46 4.80
C TYR A 229 22.38 -12.31 5.82
N MET A 230 21.18 -12.77 5.45
CA MET A 230 20.40 -13.67 6.27
C MET A 230 20.83 -15.13 6.11
N ARG A 231 21.62 -15.45 5.09
CA ARG A 231 22.06 -16.82 4.82
C ARG A 231 22.91 -17.39 5.95
N GLY A 232 22.59 -18.60 6.39
CA GLY A 232 23.32 -19.30 7.46
C GLY A 232 22.99 -18.83 8.88
N ARG A 233 22.08 -17.88 9.03
CA ARG A 233 21.65 -17.38 10.34
C ARG A 233 20.40 -18.11 10.83
N THR A 234 20.17 -18.12 12.15
CA THR A 234 18.90 -18.43 12.79
C THR A 234 18.46 -17.21 13.57
N LEU A 235 17.28 -16.71 13.25
CA LEU A 235 16.76 -15.45 13.76
C LEU A 235 15.78 -15.73 14.90
N ASN A 236 16.28 -15.83 16.13
CA ASN A 236 15.48 -16.05 17.34
C ASN A 236 15.16 -14.73 18.04
N ASN A 237 13.99 -14.67 18.71
CA ASN A 237 13.54 -13.52 19.50
C ASN A 237 13.67 -12.19 18.73
N ALA A 238 13.27 -12.21 17.46
CA ALA A 238 13.46 -11.11 16.54
C ALA A 238 12.17 -10.76 15.82
N TYR A 239 11.98 -9.48 15.54
CA TYR A 239 10.96 -9.03 14.61
C TYR A 239 11.63 -8.79 13.25
N ILE A 240 11.21 -9.50 12.23
CA ILE A 240 11.88 -9.52 10.94
C ILE A 240 10.92 -9.00 9.87
N ILE A 241 11.33 -7.96 9.14
CA ILE A 241 10.56 -7.43 8.02
C ILE A 241 11.34 -7.67 6.74
N LEU A 242 10.75 -8.38 5.79
CA LEU A 242 11.26 -8.50 4.42
C LEU A 242 10.42 -7.61 3.51
N ASP A 243 10.98 -6.47 3.13
CA ASP A 243 10.33 -5.49 2.25
C ASP A 243 10.71 -5.73 0.78
N GLU A 244 9.85 -5.28 -0.17
CA GLU A 244 9.98 -5.47 -1.62
C GLU A 244 10.21 -6.94 -2.03
N SER A 245 9.52 -7.82 -1.35
CA SER A 245 9.74 -9.27 -1.44
C SER A 245 9.39 -9.88 -2.80
N GLN A 246 8.61 -9.17 -3.66
CA GLN A 246 8.36 -9.58 -5.04
C GLN A 246 9.65 -9.71 -5.85
N ASN A 247 10.70 -9.02 -5.42
CA ASN A 247 12.02 -9.03 -6.05
C ASN A 247 12.94 -10.11 -5.47
N THR A 248 12.41 -11.11 -4.77
CA THR A 248 13.14 -12.31 -4.36
C THR A 248 12.98 -13.42 -5.40
N THR A 249 14.04 -14.22 -5.58
CA THR A 249 13.90 -15.51 -6.26
C THR A 249 13.23 -16.54 -5.35
N ARG A 250 12.82 -17.66 -5.90
CA ARG A 250 12.22 -18.79 -5.14
C ARG A 250 13.17 -19.29 -4.04
N GLU A 251 14.45 -19.45 -4.39
CA GLU A 251 15.50 -19.90 -3.48
C GLU A 251 15.76 -18.91 -2.36
N GLN A 252 15.72 -17.61 -2.67
CA GLN A 252 15.88 -16.54 -1.69
C GLN A 252 14.71 -16.49 -0.71
N MET A 253 13.47 -16.58 -1.19
CA MET A 253 12.29 -16.61 -0.33
C MET A 253 12.29 -17.83 0.58
N LYS A 254 12.54 -19.03 0.04
CA LYS A 254 12.69 -20.25 0.83
C LYS A 254 13.81 -20.14 1.86
N MET A 255 14.97 -19.62 1.45
CA MET A 255 16.09 -19.39 2.35
C MET A 255 15.70 -18.48 3.50
N PHE A 256 15.02 -17.35 3.24
CA PHE A 256 14.59 -16.39 4.24
C PHE A 256 13.63 -17.02 5.25
N LEU A 257 12.54 -17.60 4.80
CA LEU A 257 11.51 -18.19 5.66
C LEU A 257 12.04 -19.30 6.57
N THR A 258 13.05 -20.05 6.09
CA THR A 258 13.71 -21.07 6.91
C THR A 258 14.73 -20.52 7.91
N ARG A 259 14.93 -19.21 8.00
CA ARG A 259 15.78 -18.55 9.01
C ARG A 259 15.00 -18.12 10.26
N ILE A 260 13.66 -18.06 10.17
CA ILE A 260 12.81 -17.65 11.28
C ILE A 260 12.93 -18.67 12.40
N GLY A 261 13.30 -18.21 13.57
CA GLY A 261 13.52 -19.01 14.76
C GLY A 261 12.47 -18.80 15.84
N PHE A 262 12.67 -19.40 17.00
CA PHE A 262 11.73 -19.34 18.10
C PHE A 262 11.54 -17.92 18.66
N GLY A 263 10.31 -17.57 19.01
CA GLY A 263 9.96 -16.28 19.58
C GLY A 263 10.15 -15.12 18.60
N SER A 264 10.09 -15.40 17.31
CA SER A 264 10.22 -14.38 16.27
C SER A 264 8.94 -14.23 15.46
N THR A 265 8.66 -12.98 15.07
CA THR A 265 7.60 -12.63 14.15
C THR A 265 8.22 -12.14 12.84
N ALA A 266 7.73 -12.64 11.72
CA ALA A 266 8.16 -12.21 10.39
C ALA A 266 7.01 -11.56 9.62
N VAL A 267 7.28 -10.42 9.01
CA VAL A 267 6.35 -9.72 8.13
C VAL A 267 6.99 -9.55 6.75
N VAL A 268 6.34 -10.10 5.74
CA VAL A 268 6.78 -10.07 4.35
C VAL A 268 5.89 -9.12 3.57
N THR A 269 6.44 -8.02 3.07
CA THR A 269 5.70 -7.02 2.29
C THR A 269 6.12 -7.03 0.83
N GLY A 270 5.17 -6.81 -0.08
CA GLY A 270 5.48 -6.77 -1.50
C GLY A 270 4.30 -6.39 -2.39
N ASP A 271 4.63 -6.08 -3.64
CA ASP A 271 3.69 -5.77 -4.71
C ASP A 271 3.91 -6.73 -5.88
N VAL A 272 2.99 -7.66 -6.09
CA VAL A 272 3.11 -8.68 -7.16
C VAL A 272 3.07 -8.10 -8.57
N THR A 273 2.69 -6.83 -8.72
CA THR A 273 2.65 -6.12 -10.02
C THR A 273 3.97 -5.44 -10.36
N GLN A 274 4.85 -5.20 -9.36
CA GLN A 274 6.11 -4.47 -9.50
C GLN A 274 7.32 -5.42 -9.39
N VAL A 275 7.40 -6.41 -10.27
CA VAL A 275 8.49 -7.40 -10.28
C VAL A 275 9.62 -6.94 -11.18
N ASP A 276 10.79 -6.58 -10.59
CA ASP A 276 12.00 -6.09 -11.26
C ASP A 276 13.07 -7.17 -11.46
N LEU A 277 12.68 -8.44 -11.38
CA LEU A 277 13.61 -9.55 -11.59
C LEU A 277 14.05 -9.66 -13.06
N PRO A 278 15.27 -10.13 -13.33
CA PRO A 278 15.75 -10.39 -14.68
C PRO A 278 14.82 -11.32 -15.47
N LYS A 279 14.76 -11.14 -16.79
CA LYS A 279 13.94 -11.99 -17.68
C LYS A 279 14.25 -13.47 -17.47
N GLY A 280 13.21 -14.27 -17.25
CA GLY A 280 13.30 -15.71 -17.04
C GLY A 280 13.35 -16.13 -15.56
N GLN A 281 13.45 -15.19 -14.63
CA GLN A 281 13.29 -15.47 -13.20
C GLN A 281 11.86 -15.20 -12.74
N SER A 282 11.31 -16.12 -11.93
CA SER A 282 9.98 -15.95 -11.34
C SER A 282 10.08 -15.45 -9.90
N SER A 283 9.14 -14.58 -9.53
CA SER A 283 9.07 -14.05 -8.16
C SER A 283 8.83 -15.15 -7.13
N GLY A 284 9.68 -15.18 -6.10
CA GLY A 284 9.53 -16.06 -4.95
C GLY A 284 8.30 -15.73 -4.13
N LEU A 285 7.89 -14.46 -4.08
CA LEU A 285 6.68 -14.05 -3.39
C LEU A 285 5.42 -14.67 -4.02
N ILE A 286 5.29 -14.61 -5.35
CA ILE A 286 4.12 -15.19 -6.04
C ILE A 286 4.04 -16.69 -5.77
N GLN A 287 5.16 -17.41 -5.86
CA GLN A 287 5.17 -18.84 -5.62
C GLN A 287 4.84 -19.21 -4.17
N VAL A 288 5.39 -18.46 -3.20
CA VAL A 288 5.23 -18.82 -1.79
C VAL A 288 3.80 -18.67 -1.31
N LEU A 289 3.04 -17.73 -1.87
CA LEU A 289 1.62 -17.56 -1.55
C LEU A 289 0.81 -18.82 -1.94
N ASP A 290 1.12 -19.43 -3.07
CA ASP A 290 0.49 -20.70 -3.48
C ASP A 290 0.93 -21.88 -2.60
N VAL A 291 2.22 -21.94 -2.27
CA VAL A 291 2.79 -23.07 -1.50
C VAL A 291 2.28 -23.06 -0.05
N LEU A 292 2.12 -21.88 0.55
CA LEU A 292 1.80 -21.74 1.97
C LEU A 292 0.32 -21.46 2.28
N LYS A 293 -0.56 -21.44 1.26
CA LYS A 293 -1.98 -21.05 1.43
C LYS A 293 -2.73 -21.86 2.49
N ASP A 294 -2.37 -23.15 2.65
CA ASP A 294 -3.02 -24.06 3.60
C ASP A 294 -2.18 -24.29 4.87
N THR A 295 -1.10 -23.52 5.07
CA THR A 295 -0.22 -23.65 6.22
C THR A 295 -0.75 -22.86 7.41
N GLN A 296 -1.05 -23.55 8.51
CA GLN A 296 -1.50 -22.89 9.74
C GLN A 296 -0.41 -21.99 10.34
N GLY A 297 -0.80 -20.91 11.02
CA GLY A 297 0.13 -19.95 11.66
C GLY A 297 0.68 -18.89 10.71
N ILE A 298 0.16 -18.83 9.47
CA ILE A 298 0.52 -17.83 8.48
C ILE A 298 -0.69 -16.93 8.17
N GLY A 299 -0.50 -15.63 8.31
CA GLY A 299 -1.47 -14.61 7.92
C GLY A 299 -1.16 -14.04 6.53
N VAL A 300 -2.20 -13.84 5.70
CA VAL A 300 -2.08 -13.18 4.40
C VAL A 300 -3.13 -12.08 4.31
N THR A 301 -2.68 -10.85 4.07
CA THR A 301 -3.57 -9.70 3.87
C THR A 301 -3.31 -9.11 2.49
N HIS A 302 -4.39 -8.95 1.71
CA HIS A 302 -4.34 -8.33 0.40
C HIS A 302 -4.85 -6.89 0.46
N PHE A 303 -4.04 -5.97 -0.02
CA PHE A 303 -4.40 -4.56 -0.22
C PHE A 303 -4.78 -4.31 -1.66
N ALA A 304 -5.75 -3.46 -1.87
CA ALA A 304 -6.22 -3.06 -3.19
C ALA A 304 -5.85 -1.59 -3.48
N ALA A 305 -6.09 -1.14 -4.70
CA ALA A 305 -5.86 0.27 -5.09
C ALA A 305 -6.64 1.27 -4.22
N LYS A 306 -7.79 0.89 -3.69
CA LYS A 306 -8.60 1.70 -2.77
C LYS A 306 -7.91 1.99 -1.43
N ASP A 307 -6.96 1.14 -1.01
CA ASP A 307 -6.23 1.27 0.26
C ASP A 307 -5.00 2.19 0.13
N VAL A 308 -4.75 2.73 -1.06
CA VAL A 308 -3.61 3.61 -1.32
C VAL A 308 -3.83 4.96 -0.66
N VAL A 309 -2.95 5.31 0.26
CA VAL A 309 -2.94 6.60 0.96
C VAL A 309 -1.88 7.49 0.30
N ARG A 310 -2.31 8.38 -0.58
CA ARG A 310 -1.43 9.29 -1.32
C ARG A 310 -2.05 10.66 -1.45
N HIS A 311 -1.17 11.65 -1.70
CA HIS A 311 -1.63 12.99 -2.05
C HIS A 311 -2.56 12.95 -3.28
N PRO A 312 -3.73 13.63 -3.28
CA PRO A 312 -4.71 13.55 -4.37
C PRO A 312 -4.16 13.88 -5.76
N LEU A 313 -3.15 14.77 -5.82
CA LEU A 313 -2.47 15.07 -7.08
C LEU A 313 -1.64 13.87 -7.58
N VAL A 314 -0.97 13.16 -6.68
CA VAL A 314 -0.16 11.97 -7.03
C VAL A 314 -1.07 10.86 -7.56
N GLN A 315 -2.24 10.67 -6.96
CA GLN A 315 -3.22 9.72 -7.46
C GLN A 315 -3.65 10.07 -8.90
N ARG A 316 -4.01 11.33 -9.17
CA ARG A 316 -4.37 11.78 -10.53
C ARG A 316 -3.23 11.65 -11.54
N ILE A 317 -1.99 11.82 -11.10
CA ILE A 317 -0.83 11.61 -11.96
C ILE A 317 -0.72 10.14 -12.36
N ILE A 318 -0.88 9.22 -11.40
CA ILE A 318 -0.82 7.77 -11.66
C ILE A 318 -1.95 7.35 -12.62
N GLU A 319 -3.19 7.77 -12.34
CA GLU A 319 -4.34 7.50 -13.22
C GLU A 319 -4.11 7.99 -14.66
N ALA A 320 -3.47 9.15 -14.80
CA ALA A 320 -3.13 9.68 -16.12
C ALA A 320 -2.06 8.83 -16.85
N TYR A 321 -1.05 8.31 -16.13
CA TYR A 321 -0.06 7.41 -16.70
C TYR A 321 -0.67 6.05 -17.05
N ASP A 322 -1.46 5.46 -16.18
CA ASP A 322 -2.15 4.19 -16.43
C ASP A 322 -3.04 4.27 -17.69
N HIS A 323 -3.78 5.37 -17.83
CA HIS A 323 -4.59 5.61 -19.02
C HIS A 323 -3.75 5.72 -20.29
N PHE A 324 -2.63 6.45 -20.24
CA PHE A 324 -1.72 6.61 -21.36
C PHE A 324 -1.06 5.29 -21.77
N GLU A 325 -0.63 4.49 -20.82
CA GLU A 325 -0.04 3.16 -21.06
C GLU A 325 -1.07 2.22 -21.69
N ALA A 326 -2.30 2.21 -21.18
CA ALA A 326 -3.39 1.40 -21.73
C ALA A 326 -3.72 1.80 -23.20
N GLU A 327 -3.70 3.09 -23.51
CA GLU A 327 -3.87 3.57 -24.89
C GLU A 327 -2.72 3.12 -25.81
N GLN A 328 -1.48 3.17 -25.33
CA GLN A 328 -0.33 2.69 -26.09
C GLN A 328 -0.39 1.18 -26.36
N GLU A 329 -0.71 0.39 -25.34
CA GLU A 329 -0.86 -1.06 -25.48
C GLU A 329 -1.98 -1.43 -26.46
N ALA A 330 -3.10 -0.72 -26.42
CA ALA A 330 -4.20 -0.92 -27.37
C ALA A 330 -3.74 -0.60 -28.81
N ALA A 331 -3.06 0.52 -29.01
CA ALA A 331 -2.54 0.92 -30.33
C ALA A 331 -1.46 -0.06 -30.86
N GLU A 332 -0.62 -0.62 -30.00
CA GLU A 332 0.36 -1.64 -30.38
C GLU A 332 -0.31 -2.96 -30.76
N ARG A 333 -1.37 -3.35 -30.04
CA ARG A 333 -2.17 -4.54 -30.33
C ARG A 333 -2.84 -4.43 -31.69
N ASP A 334 -3.49 -3.31 -31.98
CA ASP A 334 -4.10 -3.03 -33.29
C ASP A 334 -3.07 -3.07 -34.42
N ARG A 335 -1.89 -2.47 -34.21
CA ARG A 335 -0.80 -2.51 -35.18
C ARG A 335 -0.28 -3.93 -35.45
N ARG A 336 -0.24 -4.76 -34.42
CA ARG A 336 0.18 -6.14 -34.54
C ARG A 336 -0.84 -6.97 -35.31
N GLU A 337 -2.11 -6.85 -35.00
CA GLU A 337 -3.22 -7.50 -35.70
C GLU A 337 -3.25 -7.09 -37.18
N GLN A 338 -3.09 -5.79 -37.48
CA GLN A 338 -3.03 -5.32 -38.84
C GLN A 338 -1.81 -5.86 -39.63
N ARG A 339 -0.66 -6.03 -38.96
CA ARG A 339 0.52 -6.65 -39.59
C ARG A 339 0.33 -8.14 -39.82
N GLU A 340 -0.32 -8.86 -38.93
CA GLU A 340 -0.63 -10.28 -39.06
C GLU A 340 -1.63 -10.48 -40.20
N ALA A 341 -2.73 -9.72 -40.22
CA ALA A 341 -3.71 -9.75 -41.31
C ALA A 341 -3.10 -9.44 -42.72
N ARG A 342 -2.19 -8.45 -42.78
CA ARG A 342 -1.49 -8.15 -44.04
C ARG A 342 -0.56 -9.28 -44.48
N ARG A 343 0.10 -9.96 -43.54
CA ARG A 343 0.96 -11.13 -43.84
C ARG A 343 0.14 -12.31 -44.35
N GLU A 344 -1.00 -12.57 -43.74
CA GLU A 344 -1.93 -13.62 -44.18
C GLU A 344 -2.48 -13.34 -45.60
N ALA A 345 -2.97 -12.13 -45.81
CA ALA A 345 -3.46 -11.72 -47.17
C ALA A 345 -2.38 -11.83 -48.25
N GLN A 346 -1.12 -11.44 -47.93
CA GLN A 346 0.00 -11.60 -48.85
C GLN A 346 0.37 -13.07 -49.12
N ALA A 347 0.26 -13.91 -48.10
CA ALA A 347 0.51 -15.34 -48.23
C ALA A 347 -0.56 -16.02 -49.10
N GLU A 348 -1.83 -15.66 -48.89
CA GLU A 348 -2.95 -16.15 -49.72
C GLU A 348 -2.82 -15.70 -51.19
N GLU A 349 -2.47 -14.44 -51.44
CA GLU A 349 -2.26 -13.94 -52.80
C GLU A 349 -1.08 -14.64 -53.50
N ARG A 350 0.01 -14.90 -52.75
CA ARG A 350 1.16 -15.64 -53.28
C ARG A 350 0.79 -17.09 -53.61
N GLN A 351 -0.01 -17.75 -52.76
CA GLN A 351 -0.47 -19.10 -52.97
C GLN A 351 -1.41 -19.18 -54.21
N ALA A 352 -2.32 -18.22 -54.35
CA ALA A 352 -3.22 -18.12 -55.52
C ALA A 352 -2.44 -17.92 -56.83
N ARG A 353 -1.39 -17.11 -56.84
CA ARG A 353 -0.51 -16.91 -58.02
C ARG A 353 0.26 -18.19 -58.37
N LEU A 354 0.73 -18.96 -57.40
CA LEU A 354 1.41 -20.24 -57.63
C LEU A 354 0.46 -21.28 -58.22
N ASN A 355 -0.79 -21.31 -57.82
CA ASN A 355 -1.80 -22.24 -58.30
C ASN A 355 -2.32 -21.87 -59.72
N GLN A 356 -2.12 -20.62 -60.16
CA GLN A 356 -2.50 -20.13 -61.51
C GLN A 356 -1.37 -20.22 -62.55
N ALA A 357 -0.15 -20.58 -62.15
CA ALA A 357 0.95 -20.75 -63.09
C ALA A 357 0.69 -21.95 -64.00
N PRO A 358 0.63 -21.81 -65.35
CA PRO A 358 0.38 -22.90 -66.27
C PRO A 358 1.52 -23.93 -66.18
N GLY A 359 1.18 -25.17 -65.91
CA GLY A 359 2.12 -26.30 -65.93
C GLY A 359 2.84 -26.31 -67.27
N ASN A 360 4.13 -26.13 -67.26
CA ASN A 360 4.97 -26.31 -68.43
C ASN A 360 5.04 -27.80 -68.78
N THR A 361 4.09 -28.25 -69.62
CA THR A 361 4.17 -29.58 -70.22
C THR A 361 5.28 -29.49 -71.28
N GLY A 362 6.51 -29.79 -70.87
CA GLY A 362 7.60 -30.08 -71.77
C GLY A 362 7.38 -31.45 -72.43
N GLU A 363 6.75 -31.45 -73.56
CA GLU A 363 6.89 -32.55 -74.51
C GLU A 363 8.26 -32.40 -75.18
N SER A 364 9.14 -33.32 -74.83
CA SER A 364 10.37 -33.56 -75.57
C SER A 364 10.14 -34.72 -76.51
N SER A 365 10.16 -34.41 -77.78
CA SER A 365 10.33 -35.38 -78.90
C SER A 365 11.77 -35.77 -79.03
#